data_cdd8f84b9828f602beb20cd52e88b724
#
_entry.id   cdd8f84b9828f602beb20cd52e88b724
#
_cell.length_a   1.000
_cell.length_b   1.000
_cell.length_c   1.000
_cell.angle_alpha   90.00
_cell.angle_beta   90.00
_cell.angle_gamma   90.00
#
_symmetry.space_group_name_H-M   'P 1'
#
loop_
_entity.id
_entity.type
_entity.pdbx_description
1 polymer ?
#
loop_
_entity_poly.entity_id
_entity_poly.type
_entity_poly.pdbx_seq_one_letter_code
_entity_poly.pdbx_strand_id
1 'polypeptide(L)'
;MDRLKRNPGAWGLALGAAVAAVAMLLTWIEVTNSAGASEQYRAIETVTGKSLFGLAILTVLSGVGVIASQAGGRFVWAFLGLVGGVVLLAASVWAIADPAGFATFAVESEAVTKLTSGSAAQQSGETVRAAFADGTLTADAQLGAVVGLVGASLATLGALLSFRRPAASMDS
;
A
#
# COMPACT_ATOMS: atom_id res chain seq x y z
N MET A 1 11.08 21.92 -20.52
CA MET A 1 11.32 21.79 -19.07
C MET A 1 10.23 22.41 -18.20
N ASP A 2 9.47 23.39 -18.68
CA ASP A 2 8.44 24.10 -17.88
C ASP A 2 7.19 23.28 -17.50
N ARG A 3 6.84 22.25 -18.25
CA ARG A 3 5.69 21.39 -17.93
C ARG A 3 5.89 20.56 -16.65
N LEU A 4 7.13 20.18 -16.36
CA LEU A 4 7.51 19.45 -15.14
C LEU A 4 7.28 20.27 -13.86
N LYS A 5 7.50 21.60 -13.93
CA LYS A 5 7.34 22.50 -12.78
C LYS A 5 5.88 22.86 -12.46
N ARG A 6 4.94 22.59 -13.37
CA ARG A 6 3.54 23.08 -13.30
C ARG A 6 2.55 22.13 -12.63
N ASN A 7 2.96 20.95 -12.19
CA ASN A 7 2.00 20.00 -11.58
C ASN A 7 2.51 19.40 -10.26
N PRO A 8 2.42 20.13 -9.16
CA PRO A 8 2.86 19.62 -7.84
C PRO A 8 2.08 18.38 -7.40
N GLY A 9 0.81 18.23 -7.83
CA GLY A 9 0.02 17.05 -7.54
C GLY A 9 0.61 15.78 -8.15
N ALA A 10 1.04 15.83 -9.41
CA ALA A 10 1.65 14.66 -10.07
C ALA A 10 2.97 14.23 -9.42
N TRP A 11 3.77 15.18 -8.95
CA TRP A 11 4.97 14.89 -8.18
C TRP A 11 4.63 14.30 -6.81
N GLY A 12 3.65 14.85 -6.11
CA GLY A 12 3.15 14.28 -4.85
C GLY A 12 2.67 12.84 -5.02
N LEU A 13 1.93 12.56 -6.10
CA LEU A 13 1.48 11.21 -6.45
C LEU A 13 2.67 10.28 -6.71
N ALA A 14 3.62 10.64 -7.56
CA ALA A 14 4.76 9.79 -7.92
C ALA A 14 5.70 9.54 -6.73
N LEU A 15 6.06 10.59 -5.99
CA LEU A 15 6.95 10.48 -4.84
C LEU A 15 6.28 9.75 -3.68
N GLY A 16 5.02 10.04 -3.38
CA GLY A 16 4.27 9.34 -2.34
C GLY A 16 4.16 7.84 -2.63
N ALA A 17 3.85 7.48 -3.87
CA ALA A 17 3.80 6.07 -4.27
C ALA A 17 5.18 5.40 -4.25
N ALA A 18 6.27 6.11 -4.58
CA ALA A 18 7.63 5.59 -4.46
C ALA A 18 8.00 5.32 -2.99
N VAL A 19 7.63 6.22 -2.07
CA VAL A 19 7.80 6.01 -0.62
C VAL A 19 7.00 4.80 -0.16
N ALA A 20 5.75 4.63 -0.60
CA ALA A 20 4.94 3.46 -0.30
C ALA A 20 5.57 2.17 -0.86
N ALA A 21 6.15 2.19 -2.06
CA ALA A 21 6.86 1.04 -2.62
C ALA A 21 8.10 0.65 -1.78
N VAL A 22 8.89 1.64 -1.35
CA VAL A 22 10.04 1.39 -0.44
C VAL A 22 9.57 0.83 0.90
N ALA A 23 8.44 1.29 1.42
CA ALA A 23 7.86 0.78 2.65
C ALA A 23 7.58 -0.73 2.62
N MET A 24 7.27 -1.31 1.44
CA MET A 24 7.04 -2.75 1.29
C MET A 24 8.31 -3.60 1.54
N LEU A 25 9.49 -2.98 1.46
CA LEU A 25 10.77 -3.63 1.75
C LEU A 25 11.13 -3.59 3.24
N LEU A 26 10.42 -2.77 4.03
CA LEU A 26 10.61 -2.66 5.46
C LEU A 26 9.75 -3.70 6.20
N THR A 27 10.04 -3.91 7.48
CA THR A 27 9.20 -4.73 8.37
C THR A 27 7.86 -4.05 8.59
N TRP A 28 6.78 -4.77 8.32
CA TRP A 28 5.41 -4.27 8.48
C TRP A 28 4.76 -4.76 9.75
N ILE A 29 5.00 -6.03 10.10
CA ILE A 29 4.42 -6.69 11.28
C ILE A 29 5.50 -7.50 11.96
N GLU A 30 5.50 -7.47 13.28
CA GLU A 30 6.23 -8.38 14.13
C GLU A 30 5.24 -9.26 14.86
N VAL A 31 5.41 -10.57 14.77
CA VAL A 31 4.59 -11.56 15.47
C VAL A 31 5.43 -12.17 16.60
N THR A 32 4.93 -12.09 17.81
CA THR A 32 5.59 -12.63 19.01
C THR A 32 4.75 -13.75 19.60
N ASN A 33 5.38 -14.86 19.96
CA ASN A 33 4.72 -15.95 20.63
C ASN A 33 4.78 -15.80 22.17
N SER A 34 4.00 -16.59 22.89
CA SER A 34 3.93 -16.60 24.36
C SER A 34 5.25 -16.96 25.06
N ALA A 35 6.21 -17.54 24.32
CA ALA A 35 7.56 -17.83 24.82
C ALA A 35 8.53 -16.64 24.63
N GLY A 36 8.08 -15.53 24.02
CA GLY A 36 8.87 -14.32 23.76
C GLY A 36 9.74 -14.40 22.52
N ALA A 37 9.59 -15.43 21.68
CA ALA A 37 10.24 -15.45 20.37
C ALA A 37 9.46 -14.61 19.39
N SER A 38 10.13 -13.69 18.67
CA SER A 38 9.52 -12.83 17.67
C SER A 38 10.04 -13.13 16.28
N GLU A 39 9.17 -12.95 15.29
CA GLU A 39 9.46 -13.05 13.87
C GLU A 39 8.95 -11.81 13.15
N GLN A 40 9.81 -11.22 12.33
CA GLN A 40 9.52 -9.99 11.61
C GLN A 40 9.19 -10.29 10.14
N TYR A 41 8.05 -9.77 9.70
CA TYR A 41 7.57 -9.95 8.33
C TYR A 41 7.65 -8.65 7.55
N ARG A 42 8.38 -8.71 6.42
CA ARG A 42 8.34 -7.64 5.40
C ARG A 42 7.15 -7.86 4.52
N ALA A 43 6.48 -6.77 4.12
CA ALA A 43 5.32 -6.91 3.24
C ALA A 43 5.65 -7.70 1.96
N ILE A 44 6.79 -7.44 1.33
CA ILE A 44 7.20 -8.10 0.07
C ILE A 44 7.43 -9.62 0.20
N GLU A 45 7.53 -10.16 1.39
CA GLU A 45 7.69 -11.61 1.61
C GLU A 45 6.35 -12.34 1.49
N THR A 46 5.23 -11.62 1.61
CA THR A 46 3.88 -12.16 1.47
C THR A 46 3.30 -11.94 0.07
N VAL A 47 2.34 -12.77 -0.33
CA VAL A 47 1.63 -12.60 -1.61
C VAL A 47 0.85 -11.29 -1.63
N THR A 48 0.18 -10.96 -0.54
CA THR A 48 -0.54 -9.68 -0.36
C THR A 48 0.41 -8.50 -0.54
N GLY A 49 1.57 -8.53 0.10
CA GLY A 49 2.55 -7.45 0.00
C GLY A 49 3.20 -7.34 -1.37
N LYS A 50 3.44 -8.47 -2.09
CA LYS A 50 3.87 -8.44 -3.50
C LYS A 50 2.84 -7.76 -4.39
N SER A 51 1.55 -8.02 -4.15
CA SER A 51 0.45 -7.39 -4.87
C SER A 51 0.39 -5.88 -4.58
N LEU A 52 0.52 -5.49 -3.32
CA LEU A 52 0.59 -4.08 -2.90
C LEU A 52 1.83 -3.38 -3.48
N PHE A 53 2.97 -4.06 -3.54
CA PHE A 53 4.18 -3.53 -4.18
C PHE A 53 3.96 -3.27 -5.66
N GLY A 54 3.38 -4.24 -6.39
CA GLY A 54 3.00 -4.07 -7.80
C GLY A 54 2.04 -2.89 -7.99
N LEU A 55 1.04 -2.75 -7.10
CA LEU A 55 0.12 -1.62 -7.11
C LEU A 55 0.83 -0.28 -6.84
N ALA A 56 1.80 -0.25 -5.91
CA ALA A 56 2.60 0.95 -5.66
C ALA A 56 3.39 1.38 -6.90
N ILE A 57 4.02 0.42 -7.60
CA ILE A 57 4.71 0.69 -8.87
C ILE A 57 3.73 1.25 -9.93
N LEU A 58 2.55 0.65 -10.10
CA LEU A 58 1.53 1.16 -11.02
C LEU A 58 1.08 2.57 -10.64
N THR A 59 1.01 2.87 -9.34
CA THR A 59 0.68 4.20 -8.84
C THR A 59 1.80 5.22 -9.15
N VAL A 60 3.08 4.82 -9.04
CA VAL A 60 4.22 5.65 -9.51
C VAL A 60 4.08 5.95 -11.01
N LEU A 61 3.83 4.91 -11.82
CA LEU A 61 3.64 5.07 -13.27
C LEU A 61 2.45 5.98 -13.59
N SER A 62 1.40 5.94 -12.77
CA SER A 62 0.27 6.87 -12.91
C SER A 62 0.68 8.32 -12.69
N GLY A 63 1.53 8.61 -11.71
CA GLY A 63 2.10 9.94 -11.50
C GLY A 63 2.92 10.42 -12.69
N VAL A 64 3.78 9.56 -13.24
CA VAL A 64 4.53 9.83 -14.47
C VAL A 64 3.58 10.06 -15.65
N GLY A 65 2.53 9.23 -15.77
CA GLY A 65 1.50 9.35 -16.80
C GLY A 65 0.78 10.70 -16.74
N VAL A 66 0.45 11.19 -15.53
CA VAL A 66 -0.13 12.55 -15.36
C VAL A 66 0.80 13.64 -15.88
N ILE A 67 2.12 13.52 -15.66
CA ILE A 67 3.12 14.48 -16.11
C ILE A 67 3.26 14.44 -17.64
N ALA A 68 3.29 13.24 -18.21
CA ALA A 68 3.56 13.03 -19.63
C ALA A 68 2.32 13.28 -20.54
N SER A 69 1.11 13.12 -19.99
CA SER A 69 -0.11 13.15 -20.78
C SER A 69 -0.60 14.57 -21.11
N GLN A 70 -1.26 14.68 -22.26
CA GLN A 70 -2.08 15.84 -22.62
C GLN A 70 -3.40 15.84 -21.79
N ALA A 71 -4.17 16.93 -21.88
CA ALA A 71 -5.32 17.19 -21.00
C ALA A 71 -6.31 16.02 -20.85
N GLY A 72 -6.62 15.27 -21.92
CA GLY A 72 -7.57 14.15 -21.87
C GLY A 72 -7.03 12.91 -21.14
N GLY A 73 -5.77 12.55 -21.37
CA GLY A 73 -5.16 11.37 -20.73
C GLY A 73 -4.82 11.60 -19.26
N ARG A 74 -4.61 12.84 -18.86
CA ARG A 74 -4.26 13.21 -17.49
C ARG A 74 -5.31 12.78 -16.46
N PHE A 75 -6.59 12.88 -16.78
CA PHE A 75 -7.68 12.48 -15.89
C PHE A 75 -7.64 10.98 -15.60
N VAL A 76 -7.42 10.16 -16.64
CA VAL A 76 -7.35 8.69 -16.49
C VAL A 76 -6.19 8.31 -15.57
N TRP A 77 -5.01 8.87 -15.79
CA TRP A 77 -3.84 8.59 -14.97
C TRP A 77 -4.01 9.08 -13.52
N ALA A 78 -4.59 10.27 -13.32
CA ALA A 78 -4.88 10.77 -11.98
C ALA A 78 -5.90 9.88 -11.24
N PHE A 79 -6.91 9.36 -11.95
CA PHE A 79 -7.89 8.45 -11.39
C PHE A 79 -7.26 7.11 -11.01
N LEU A 80 -6.44 6.51 -11.87
CA LEU A 80 -5.71 5.27 -11.55
C LEU A 80 -4.79 5.48 -10.34
N GLY A 81 -4.09 6.60 -10.29
CA GLY A 81 -3.25 6.97 -9.16
C GLY A 81 -4.04 7.16 -7.86
N LEU A 82 -5.25 7.72 -7.94
CA LEU A 82 -6.13 7.88 -6.78
C LEU A 82 -6.57 6.51 -6.24
N VAL A 83 -7.04 5.63 -7.11
CA VAL A 83 -7.46 4.27 -6.71
C VAL A 83 -6.30 3.52 -6.07
N GLY A 84 -5.11 3.55 -6.70
CA GLY A 84 -3.93 2.90 -6.14
C GLY A 84 -3.52 3.49 -4.78
N GLY A 85 -3.51 4.81 -4.66
CA GLY A 85 -3.20 5.52 -3.41
C GLY A 85 -4.18 5.17 -2.28
N VAL A 86 -5.48 5.13 -2.57
CA VAL A 86 -6.52 4.78 -1.57
C VAL A 86 -6.38 3.33 -1.11
N VAL A 87 -6.11 2.39 -2.01
CA VAL A 87 -5.91 0.97 -1.64
C VAL A 87 -4.66 0.80 -0.77
N LEU A 88 -3.54 1.45 -1.12
CA LEU A 88 -2.33 1.43 -0.32
C LEU A 88 -2.54 2.07 1.05
N LEU A 89 -3.32 3.16 1.11
CA LEU A 89 -3.69 3.84 2.35
C LEU A 89 -4.52 2.91 3.25
N ALA A 90 -5.55 2.28 2.68
CA ALA A 90 -6.41 1.34 3.42
C ALA A 90 -5.62 0.15 3.96
N ALA A 91 -4.71 -0.42 3.18
CA ALA A 91 -3.85 -1.52 3.63
C ALA A 91 -2.92 -1.09 4.79
N SER A 92 -2.33 0.11 4.69
CA SER A 92 -1.45 0.63 5.75
C SER A 92 -2.23 0.94 7.04
N VAL A 93 -3.42 1.53 6.92
CA VAL A 93 -4.31 1.79 8.07
C VAL A 93 -4.72 0.47 8.72
N TRP A 94 -5.08 -0.54 7.92
CA TRP A 94 -5.47 -1.85 8.45
C TRP A 94 -4.31 -2.52 9.17
N ALA A 95 -3.11 -2.55 8.61
CA ALA A 95 -1.93 -3.12 9.25
C ALA A 95 -1.58 -2.45 10.59
N ILE A 96 -1.89 -1.16 10.74
CA ILE A 96 -1.66 -0.41 11.99
C ILE A 96 -2.80 -0.63 12.99
N ALA A 97 -4.05 -0.60 12.53
CA ALA A 97 -5.22 -0.66 13.39
C ALA A 97 -5.53 -2.08 13.88
N ASP A 98 -5.25 -3.09 13.07
CA ASP A 98 -5.48 -4.50 13.36
C ASP A 98 -4.35 -5.36 12.77
N PRO A 99 -3.16 -5.34 13.39
CA PRO A 99 -2.01 -6.11 12.91
C PRO A 99 -2.27 -7.62 12.86
N ALA A 100 -3.03 -8.16 13.82
CA ALA A 100 -3.38 -9.58 13.88
C ALA A 100 -4.30 -10.00 12.72
N GLY A 101 -5.31 -9.19 12.42
CA GLY A 101 -6.19 -9.40 11.26
C GLY A 101 -5.43 -9.30 9.94
N PHE A 102 -4.53 -8.34 9.81
CA PHE A 102 -3.69 -8.20 8.62
C PHE A 102 -2.73 -9.40 8.44
N ALA A 103 -2.08 -9.87 9.54
CA ALA A 103 -1.23 -11.05 9.53
C ALA A 103 -2.01 -12.32 9.13
N THR A 104 -3.20 -12.52 9.69
CA THR A 104 -4.09 -13.63 9.35
C THR A 104 -4.44 -13.64 7.86
N PHE A 105 -4.84 -12.48 7.33
CA PHE A 105 -5.16 -12.33 5.90
C PHE A 105 -3.95 -12.61 4.99
N ALA A 106 -2.75 -12.18 5.39
CA ALA A 106 -1.53 -12.47 4.65
C ALA A 106 -1.24 -13.99 4.57
N VAL A 107 -1.41 -14.71 5.68
CA VAL A 107 -1.26 -16.18 5.74
C VAL A 107 -2.31 -16.89 4.88
N GLU A 108 -3.58 -16.50 4.98
CA GLU A 108 -4.66 -17.06 4.16
C GLU A 108 -4.38 -16.86 2.66
N SER A 109 -3.96 -15.67 2.26
CA SER A 109 -3.64 -15.34 0.87
C SER A 109 -2.46 -16.17 0.34
N GLU A 110 -1.45 -16.44 1.16
CA GLU A 110 -0.31 -17.27 0.77
C GLU A 110 -0.72 -18.74 0.61
N ALA A 111 -1.54 -19.26 1.50
CA ALA A 111 -2.05 -20.63 1.43
C ALA A 111 -2.88 -20.86 0.16
N VAL A 112 -3.74 -19.90 -0.21
CA VAL A 112 -4.51 -19.95 -1.48
C VAL A 112 -3.59 -19.99 -2.69
N THR A 113 -2.52 -19.19 -2.71
CA THR A 113 -1.62 -19.09 -3.86
C THR A 113 -0.76 -20.34 -4.05
N LYS A 114 -0.44 -21.06 -2.95
CA LYS A 114 0.29 -22.34 -3.02
C LYS A 114 -0.56 -23.50 -3.55
N LEU A 115 -1.75 -23.23 -4.10
CA LEU A 115 -2.71 -24.24 -4.60
C LEU A 115 -3.05 -25.30 -3.56
N THR A 116 -2.93 -25.00 -2.30
CA THR A 116 -3.52 -25.80 -1.23
C THR A 116 -5.03 -25.72 -1.41
N SER A 117 -5.70 -26.87 -1.36
CA SER A 117 -7.17 -26.94 -1.47
C SER A 117 -7.78 -25.89 -0.54
N GLY A 118 -8.86 -25.23 -0.93
CA GLY A 118 -9.49 -24.14 -0.17
C GLY A 118 -9.72 -24.48 1.31
N SER A 119 -9.95 -25.75 1.64
CA SER A 119 -10.05 -26.26 3.01
C SER A 119 -8.75 -26.12 3.82
N ALA A 120 -7.58 -26.37 3.23
CA ALA A 120 -6.31 -26.26 3.94
C ALA A 120 -5.90 -24.79 4.18
N ALA A 121 -6.23 -23.89 3.24
CA ALA A 121 -6.03 -22.47 3.41
C ALA A 121 -6.91 -21.90 4.53
N GLN A 122 -8.18 -22.29 4.55
CA GLN A 122 -9.14 -21.90 5.59
C GLN A 122 -8.70 -22.41 6.96
N GLN A 123 -8.28 -23.68 7.08
CA GLN A 123 -7.81 -24.25 8.32
C GLN A 123 -6.55 -23.55 8.85
N SER A 124 -5.63 -23.14 7.96
CA SER A 124 -4.45 -22.37 8.37
C SER A 124 -4.82 -20.99 8.91
N GLY A 125 -5.76 -20.30 8.27
CA GLY A 125 -6.25 -19.00 8.73
C GLY A 125 -6.99 -19.09 10.06
N GLU A 126 -7.85 -20.10 10.25
CA GLU A 126 -8.56 -20.35 11.50
C GLU A 126 -7.61 -20.67 12.65
N THR A 127 -6.56 -21.46 12.41
CA THR A 127 -5.55 -21.78 13.42
C THR A 127 -4.79 -20.53 13.87
N VAL A 128 -4.36 -19.69 12.92
CA VAL A 128 -3.65 -18.43 13.21
C VAL A 128 -4.57 -17.45 13.94
N ARG A 129 -5.83 -17.34 13.51
CA ARG A 129 -6.83 -16.49 14.19
C ARG A 129 -7.11 -16.94 15.61
N ALA A 130 -7.21 -18.24 15.85
CA ALA A 130 -7.39 -18.81 17.19
C ALA A 130 -6.18 -18.49 18.09
N ALA A 131 -4.95 -18.61 17.56
CA ALA A 131 -3.73 -18.31 18.30
C ALA A 131 -3.59 -16.81 18.67
N PHE A 132 -4.12 -15.90 17.85
CA PHE A 132 -4.24 -14.50 18.24
C PHE A 132 -5.35 -14.27 19.26
N ALA A 133 -6.47 -14.97 19.15
CA ALA A 133 -7.61 -14.80 20.04
C ALA A 133 -7.33 -15.33 21.47
N ASP A 134 -6.56 -16.40 21.60
CA ASP A 134 -6.18 -16.98 22.90
C ASP A 134 -4.90 -16.36 23.50
N GLY A 135 -4.28 -15.42 22.81
CA GLY A 135 -3.07 -14.73 23.26
C GLY A 135 -1.77 -15.53 23.14
N THR A 136 -1.80 -16.68 22.45
CA THR A 136 -0.59 -17.46 22.15
C THR A 136 0.33 -16.71 21.18
N LEU A 137 -0.27 -15.90 20.28
CA LEU A 137 0.43 -14.99 19.38
C LEU A 137 -0.04 -13.56 19.62
N THR A 138 0.88 -12.61 19.50
CA THR A 138 0.59 -11.17 19.43
C THR A 138 1.21 -10.60 18.16
N ALA A 139 0.60 -9.57 17.60
CA ALA A 139 1.11 -8.90 16.41
C ALA A 139 1.19 -7.40 16.66
N ASP A 140 2.31 -6.79 16.27
CA ASP A 140 2.57 -5.36 16.38
C ASP A 140 2.92 -4.77 15.04
N ALA A 141 2.33 -3.60 14.74
CA ALA A 141 2.66 -2.85 13.54
C ALA A 141 4.06 -2.25 13.64
N GLN A 142 4.84 -2.37 12.56
CA GLN A 142 6.22 -1.93 12.50
C GLN A 142 6.40 -0.72 11.56
N LEU A 143 7.62 -0.20 11.50
CA LEU A 143 7.98 1.01 10.76
C LEU A 143 7.50 1.00 9.30
N GLY A 144 7.52 -0.15 8.63
CA GLY A 144 7.07 -0.29 7.24
C GLY A 144 5.62 0.12 7.04
N ALA A 145 4.71 -0.26 7.94
CA ALA A 145 3.30 0.13 7.88
C ALA A 145 3.12 1.64 8.05
N VAL A 146 3.88 2.27 8.96
CA VAL A 146 3.84 3.72 9.19
C VAL A 146 4.38 4.50 7.98
N VAL A 147 5.53 4.08 7.43
CA VAL A 147 6.11 4.70 6.22
C VAL A 147 5.17 4.50 5.03
N GLY A 148 4.54 3.32 4.92
CA GLY A 148 3.52 3.03 3.93
C GLY A 148 2.33 3.99 4.03
N LEU A 149 1.84 4.24 5.23
CA LEU A 149 0.75 5.20 5.50
C LEU A 149 1.10 6.60 5.02
N VAL A 150 2.31 7.09 5.34
CA VAL A 150 2.77 8.42 4.91
C VAL A 150 2.87 8.49 3.38
N GLY A 151 3.51 7.49 2.75
CA GLY A 151 3.65 7.42 1.30
C GLY A 151 2.30 7.38 0.59
N ALA A 152 1.39 6.52 1.04
CA ALA A 152 0.05 6.37 0.46
C ALA A 152 -0.81 7.64 0.65
N SER A 153 -0.68 8.32 1.79
CA SER A 153 -1.35 9.61 2.04
C SER A 153 -0.88 10.68 1.06
N LEU A 154 0.43 10.81 0.88
CA LEU A 154 1.02 11.75 -0.09
C LEU A 154 0.60 11.42 -1.52
N ALA A 155 0.57 10.14 -1.91
CA ALA A 155 0.13 9.70 -3.23
C ALA A 155 -1.35 10.06 -3.47
N THR A 156 -2.22 9.78 -2.50
CA THR A 156 -3.65 10.08 -2.57
C THR A 156 -3.91 11.57 -2.68
N LEU A 157 -3.27 12.39 -1.84
CA LEU A 157 -3.37 13.85 -1.91
C LEU A 157 -2.82 14.39 -3.23
N GLY A 158 -1.69 13.85 -3.69
CA GLY A 158 -1.11 14.21 -4.99
C GLY A 158 -2.04 13.89 -6.17
N ALA A 159 -2.72 12.74 -6.13
CA ALA A 159 -3.74 12.38 -7.12
C ALA A 159 -4.91 13.37 -7.10
N LEU A 160 -5.45 13.68 -5.93
CA LEU A 160 -6.55 14.65 -5.78
C LEU A 160 -6.17 16.04 -6.30
N LEU A 161 -4.97 16.52 -6.00
CA LEU A 161 -4.46 17.79 -6.51
C LEU A 161 -4.27 17.77 -8.03
N SER A 162 -4.02 16.61 -8.62
CA SER A 162 -3.86 16.44 -10.07
C SER A 162 -5.15 16.65 -10.86
N PHE A 163 -6.33 16.54 -10.23
CA PHE A 163 -7.62 16.85 -10.83
C PHE A 163 -7.89 18.35 -10.95
N ARG A 164 -7.21 19.19 -10.14
CA ARG A 164 -7.39 20.64 -10.21
C ARG A 164 -6.83 21.14 -11.54
N ARG A 165 -7.62 21.91 -12.29
CA ARG A 165 -7.14 22.63 -13.46
C ARG A 165 -6.09 23.64 -12.99
N PRO A 166 -4.92 23.77 -13.68
CA PRO A 166 -4.08 24.93 -13.46
C PRO A 166 -4.94 26.18 -13.67
N ALA A 167 -4.89 27.12 -12.74
CA ALA A 167 -5.52 28.41 -12.95
C ALA A 167 -4.99 28.95 -14.30
N ALA A 168 -5.90 29.26 -15.21
CA ALA A 168 -5.53 29.94 -16.43
C ALA A 168 -4.78 31.21 -16.00
N SER A 169 -3.51 31.36 -16.40
CA SER A 169 -2.81 32.63 -16.24
C SER A 169 -3.66 33.68 -16.94
N MET A 170 -4.27 34.55 -16.17
CA MET A 170 -4.83 35.81 -16.69
C MET A 170 -3.63 36.68 -17.07
N ASP A 171 -3.01 36.35 -18.16
CA ASP A 171 -2.10 37.26 -18.86
C ASP A 171 -2.96 37.99 -19.91
N SER A 172 -3.51 39.10 -19.48
CA SER A 172 -4.01 40.20 -20.33
C SER A 172 -2.87 41.12 -20.68
#